data_68832eba9465dd3b9a170d8eec0d98cd
#
_entry.id   68832eba9465dd3b9a170d8eec0d98cd
#
_cell.length_a   1.000
_cell.length_b   1.000
_cell.length_c   1.000
_cell.angle_alpha   90.00
_cell.angle_beta   90.00
_cell.angle_gamma   90.00
#
_symmetry.space_group_name_H-M   'P 1'
#
loop_
_entity.id
_entity.type
_entity.pdbx_description
1 polymer ?
#
loop_
_entity_poly.entity_id
_entity_poly.type
_entity_poly.pdbx_seq_one_letter_code
_entity_poly.pdbx_strand_id
1 'polypeptide(L)'
;MIKTFLYGEDDSLPLLLKSLLKLRHGQITFQGAWNGTVGEVSDLHAVIEVHNPLLMDLILKNGVLGAAEGYIRGDWSSEHLVELIQILARNRAVLDQINQNVIAQASQFFLKAWYQNRKNSISGSRKNIAEHYDLSNDFFKLFLDPSLMYSSAVFENENMTLEEASDLKKEIICKKLDLKPLDHLVEIGSGWGGFAIYAAQHYGWGG
;
A
#
# COMPACT_ATOMS: atom_id res chain seq x y z
N MET A 1 2.41 -2.81 -30.22
CA MET A 1 3.78 -2.74 -30.81
C MET A 1 4.72 -2.59 -29.62
N ILE A 2 5.40 -3.67 -29.23
CA ILE A 2 6.28 -3.74 -28.07
C ILE A 2 7.55 -2.97 -28.42
N LYS A 3 7.79 -1.82 -27.80
CA LYS A 3 9.05 -1.08 -27.98
C LYS A 3 10.10 -1.70 -27.05
N THR A 4 11.17 -2.14 -27.69
CA THR A 4 12.35 -2.81 -27.15
C THR A 4 13.04 -1.99 -26.09
N PHE A 5 13.34 -2.60 -24.93
CA PHE A 5 14.33 -2.08 -24.01
C PHE A 5 15.70 -2.11 -24.69
N LEU A 6 16.32 -0.95 -24.86
CA LEU A 6 17.70 -0.85 -25.27
C LEU A 6 18.62 -0.94 -24.03
N TYR A 7 18.76 -2.13 -23.52
CA TYR A 7 19.96 -2.53 -22.79
C TYR A 7 20.83 -3.24 -23.84
N GLY A 8 22.09 -2.82 -24.01
CA GLY A 8 22.97 -3.26 -25.10
C GLY A 8 22.79 -4.74 -25.46
N GLU A 9 23.13 -5.14 -26.66
CA GLU A 9 22.90 -6.40 -27.38
C GLU A 9 23.10 -7.72 -26.59
N ASP A 10 22.57 -7.82 -25.37
CA ASP A 10 22.62 -9.01 -24.54
C ASP A 10 21.21 -9.62 -24.41
N ASP A 11 21.03 -10.82 -24.91
CA ASP A 11 19.79 -11.60 -24.97
C ASP A 11 19.20 -11.96 -23.57
N SER A 12 19.79 -11.50 -22.48
CA SER A 12 19.38 -11.70 -21.11
C SER A 12 18.66 -10.49 -20.52
N LEU A 13 17.50 -10.09 -21.10
CA LEU A 13 16.57 -9.24 -20.36
C LEU A 13 16.34 -9.84 -18.97
N PRO A 14 16.63 -9.10 -17.89
CA PRO A 14 16.38 -9.60 -16.55
C PRO A 14 14.95 -10.13 -16.42
N LEU A 15 14.78 -11.25 -15.74
CA LEU A 15 13.49 -11.95 -15.59
C LEU A 15 12.37 -10.99 -15.12
N LEU A 16 12.72 -9.98 -14.33
CA LEU A 16 11.83 -8.91 -13.90
C LEU A 16 11.23 -8.14 -15.08
N LEU A 17 12.08 -7.68 -16.02
CA LEU A 17 11.61 -6.92 -17.18
C LEU A 17 10.76 -7.79 -18.12
N LYS A 18 11.10 -9.06 -18.28
CA LYS A 18 10.26 -10.02 -19.01
C LYS A 18 8.88 -10.18 -18.39
N SER A 19 8.80 -10.14 -17.07
CA SER A 19 7.52 -10.19 -16.37
C SER A 19 6.73 -8.88 -16.51
N LEU A 20 7.38 -7.72 -16.45
CA LEU A 20 6.75 -6.42 -16.65
C LEU A 20 6.22 -6.24 -18.10
N LEU A 21 6.78 -6.93 -19.09
CA LEU A 21 6.21 -6.95 -20.45
C LEU A 21 4.81 -7.55 -20.51
N LYS A 22 4.37 -8.29 -19.48
CA LYS A 22 3.03 -8.90 -19.39
C LYS A 22 1.98 -7.98 -18.77
N LEU A 23 2.33 -6.74 -18.42
CA LEU A 23 1.37 -5.76 -17.89
C LEU A 23 0.30 -5.44 -18.95
N ARG A 24 -0.98 -5.56 -18.59
CA ARG A 24 -2.12 -5.34 -19.48
C ARG A 24 -2.93 -4.10 -19.19
N HIS A 25 -2.91 -3.64 -17.93
CA HIS A 25 -3.76 -2.56 -17.46
C HIS A 25 -2.92 -1.32 -17.15
N GLY A 26 -2.31 -0.74 -18.15
CA GLY A 26 -1.47 0.45 -18.01
C GLY A 26 -0.11 0.32 -18.66
N GLN A 27 0.53 1.45 -18.84
CA GLN A 27 1.84 1.58 -19.46
C GLN A 27 2.82 2.26 -18.52
N ILE A 28 4.04 1.71 -18.39
CA ILE A 28 5.12 2.29 -17.62
C ILE A 28 6.28 2.60 -18.56
N THR A 29 6.71 3.86 -18.57
CA THR A 29 7.89 4.32 -19.30
C THR A 29 9.03 4.52 -18.31
N PHE A 30 10.16 3.87 -18.56
CA PHE A 30 11.40 4.07 -17.83
C PHE A 30 12.29 5.05 -18.56
N GLN A 31 12.97 5.91 -17.80
CA GLN A 31 13.94 6.90 -18.26
C GLN A 31 15.18 6.90 -17.35
N GLY A 32 16.28 7.46 -17.81
CA GLY A 32 17.52 7.56 -17.04
C GLY A 32 18.42 6.34 -17.23
N ALA A 33 18.81 5.67 -16.15
CA ALA A 33 19.68 4.49 -16.22
C ALA A 33 19.03 3.33 -16.95
N TRP A 34 17.71 3.27 -16.99
CA TRP A 34 16.93 2.33 -17.82
C TRP A 34 16.10 3.12 -18.81
N ASN A 35 15.94 2.59 -20.03
CA ASN A 35 15.13 3.25 -21.04
C ASN A 35 14.23 2.25 -21.75
N GLY A 36 12.94 2.55 -21.81
CA GLY A 36 11.96 1.72 -22.50
C GLY A 36 10.58 1.83 -21.94
N THR A 37 9.63 1.17 -22.59
CA THR A 37 8.23 1.20 -22.19
C THR A 37 7.71 -0.22 -22.13
N VAL A 38 6.96 -0.54 -21.05
CA VAL A 38 6.31 -1.83 -20.82
C VAL A 38 4.82 -1.65 -20.62
N GLY A 39 4.05 -2.72 -20.85
CA GLY A 39 2.61 -2.73 -20.69
C GLY A 39 1.86 -2.30 -21.94
N GLU A 40 0.54 -2.30 -21.83
CA GLU A 40 -0.38 -1.95 -22.90
C GLU A 40 -0.88 -0.50 -22.73
N VAL A 41 -1.13 0.18 -23.85
CA VAL A 41 -1.70 1.54 -23.83
C VAL A 41 -3.09 1.48 -23.23
N SER A 42 -3.34 2.28 -22.20
CA SER A 42 -4.63 2.42 -21.55
C SER A 42 -4.80 3.85 -21.01
N ASP A 43 -5.79 4.06 -20.17
CA ASP A 43 -6.04 5.29 -19.40
C ASP A 43 -4.98 5.60 -18.36
N LEU A 44 -4.17 4.60 -17.98
CA LEU A 44 -3.10 4.74 -17.00
C LEU A 44 -1.72 4.71 -17.66
N HIS A 45 -0.94 5.75 -17.40
CA HIS A 45 0.45 5.86 -17.82
C HIS A 45 1.28 6.44 -16.67
N ALA A 46 2.41 5.80 -16.40
CA ALA A 46 3.38 6.30 -15.41
C ALA A 46 4.78 6.38 -16.02
N VAL A 47 5.55 7.38 -15.59
CA VAL A 47 6.97 7.53 -15.94
C VAL A 47 7.79 7.28 -14.68
N ILE A 48 8.79 6.42 -14.80
CA ILE A 48 9.78 6.14 -13.75
C ILE A 48 11.13 6.64 -14.23
N GLU A 49 11.72 7.55 -13.49
CA GLU A 49 13.10 8.00 -13.70
C GLU A 49 14.02 7.17 -12.82
N VAL A 50 14.89 6.37 -13.43
CA VAL A 50 15.85 5.50 -12.72
C VAL A 50 17.18 6.22 -12.63
N HIS A 51 17.59 6.56 -11.40
CA HIS A 51 18.83 7.27 -11.11
C HIS A 51 19.99 6.33 -10.86
N ASN A 52 19.71 5.14 -10.29
CA ASN A 52 20.73 4.14 -9.94
C ASN A 52 20.49 2.81 -10.68
N PRO A 53 21.42 2.37 -11.55
CA PRO A 53 21.27 1.11 -12.28
C PRO A 53 21.22 -0.12 -11.37
N LEU A 54 21.79 -0.06 -10.15
CA LEU A 54 21.77 -1.15 -9.16
C LEU A 54 20.39 -1.40 -8.54
N LEU A 55 19.41 -0.56 -8.84
CA LEU A 55 18.01 -0.75 -8.44
C LEU A 55 17.48 -2.13 -8.87
N MET A 56 17.92 -2.64 -10.02
CA MET A 56 17.53 -3.97 -10.50
C MET A 56 17.91 -5.07 -9.50
N ASP A 57 19.13 -5.05 -8.98
CA ASP A 57 19.62 -6.03 -8.02
C ASP A 57 18.83 -5.97 -6.71
N LEU A 58 18.47 -4.77 -6.28
CA LEU A 58 17.68 -4.55 -5.09
C LEU A 58 16.26 -5.14 -5.24
N ILE A 59 15.63 -4.90 -6.39
CA ILE A 59 14.29 -5.44 -6.70
C ILE A 59 14.34 -6.97 -6.86
N LEU A 60 15.35 -7.51 -7.54
CA LEU A 60 15.49 -8.96 -7.70
C LEU A 60 15.70 -9.69 -6.37
N LYS A 61 16.39 -9.07 -5.41
CA LYS A 61 16.62 -9.63 -4.07
C LYS A 61 15.40 -9.51 -3.16
N ASN A 62 14.76 -8.35 -3.15
CA ASN A 62 13.76 -7.98 -2.14
C ASN A 62 12.35 -7.79 -2.72
N GLY A 63 12.15 -7.97 -4.04
CA GLY A 63 10.84 -7.80 -4.69
C GLY A 63 10.30 -6.38 -4.55
N VAL A 64 9.01 -6.27 -4.24
CA VAL A 64 8.31 -4.99 -4.04
C VAL A 64 8.93 -4.16 -2.92
N LEU A 65 9.43 -4.80 -1.86
CA LEU A 65 10.13 -4.09 -0.77
C LEU A 65 11.43 -3.46 -1.26
N GLY A 66 12.16 -4.12 -2.18
CA GLY A 66 13.35 -3.53 -2.80
C GLY A 66 13.02 -2.31 -3.66
N ALA A 67 11.90 -2.33 -4.38
CA ALA A 67 11.43 -1.16 -5.12
C ALA A 67 11.09 0.00 -4.17
N ALA A 68 10.37 -0.26 -3.07
CA ALA A 68 10.03 0.77 -2.08
C ALA A 68 11.27 1.34 -1.38
N GLU A 69 12.23 0.49 -1.00
CA GLU A 69 13.51 0.90 -0.43
C GLU A 69 14.31 1.77 -1.40
N GLY A 70 14.35 1.40 -2.69
CA GLY A 70 14.98 2.19 -3.74
C GLY A 70 14.34 3.58 -3.89
N TYR A 71 13.02 3.68 -3.79
CA TYR A 71 12.31 4.97 -3.79
C TYR A 71 12.73 5.85 -2.61
N ILE A 72 12.74 5.29 -1.39
CA ILE A 72 13.14 6.01 -0.17
C ILE A 72 14.60 6.49 -0.26
N ARG A 73 15.48 5.71 -0.89
CA ARG A 73 16.89 6.07 -1.10
C ARG A 73 17.12 7.08 -2.22
N GLY A 74 16.09 7.32 -3.07
CA GLY A 74 16.23 8.14 -4.27
C GLY A 74 16.91 7.41 -5.43
N ASP A 75 16.93 6.07 -5.44
CA ASP A 75 17.44 5.28 -6.57
C ASP A 75 16.54 5.41 -7.81
N TRP A 76 15.28 5.79 -7.60
CA TRP A 76 14.32 6.13 -8.64
C TRP A 76 13.26 7.11 -8.12
N SER A 77 12.59 7.79 -9.05
CA SER A 77 11.48 8.72 -8.77
C SER A 77 10.37 8.59 -9.81
N SER A 78 9.20 9.15 -9.51
CA SER A 78 8.08 9.26 -10.44
C SER A 78 7.18 10.43 -10.04
N GLU A 79 6.82 11.27 -11.00
CA GLU A 79 5.78 12.29 -10.83
C GLU A 79 4.36 11.68 -10.94
N HIS A 80 4.25 10.43 -11.42
CA HIS A 80 3.01 9.69 -11.63
C HIS A 80 2.91 8.50 -10.66
N LEU A 81 3.23 8.73 -9.37
CA LEU A 81 3.31 7.65 -8.38
C LEU A 81 1.95 6.98 -8.14
N VAL A 82 0.86 7.76 -8.17
CA VAL A 82 -0.50 7.25 -7.98
C VAL A 82 -0.88 6.32 -9.13
N GLU A 83 -0.68 6.76 -10.38
CA GLU A 83 -0.93 5.98 -11.58
C GLU A 83 -0.06 4.72 -11.60
N LEU A 84 1.20 4.82 -11.20
CA LEU A 84 2.10 3.68 -11.06
C LEU A 84 1.53 2.63 -10.10
N ILE A 85 1.11 3.04 -8.91
CA ILE A 85 0.52 2.13 -7.92
C ILE A 85 -0.78 1.51 -8.45
N GLN A 86 -1.62 2.28 -9.15
CA GLN A 86 -2.84 1.76 -9.78
C GLN A 86 -2.52 0.71 -10.87
N ILE A 87 -1.51 0.97 -11.72
CA ILE A 87 -1.05 0.00 -12.73
C ILE A 87 -0.59 -1.29 -12.04
N LEU A 88 0.25 -1.18 -11.02
CA LEU A 88 0.74 -2.34 -10.27
C LEU A 88 -0.39 -3.12 -9.59
N ALA A 89 -1.34 -2.43 -8.97
CA ALA A 89 -2.49 -3.05 -8.32
C ALA A 89 -3.40 -3.80 -9.30
N ARG A 90 -3.70 -3.20 -10.48
CA ARG A 90 -4.51 -3.83 -11.54
C ARG A 90 -3.80 -5.05 -12.17
N ASN A 91 -2.48 -5.13 -12.08
CA ASN A 91 -1.65 -6.21 -12.63
C ASN A 91 -1.07 -7.13 -11.53
N ARG A 92 -1.72 -7.23 -10.37
CA ARG A 92 -1.23 -7.99 -9.21
C ARG A 92 -0.81 -9.43 -9.55
N ALA A 93 -1.55 -10.11 -10.42
CA ALA A 93 -1.21 -11.48 -10.83
C ALA A 93 0.18 -11.58 -11.50
N VAL A 94 0.61 -10.55 -12.23
CA VAL A 94 1.95 -10.46 -12.83
C VAL A 94 3.00 -10.26 -11.75
N LEU A 95 2.72 -9.40 -10.76
CA LEU A 95 3.63 -9.14 -9.64
C LEU A 95 3.80 -10.37 -8.74
N ASP A 96 2.73 -11.11 -8.50
CA ASP A 96 2.78 -12.35 -7.71
C ASP A 96 3.66 -13.41 -8.39
N GLN A 97 3.68 -13.48 -9.73
CA GLN A 97 4.60 -14.34 -10.48
C GLN A 97 6.07 -13.90 -10.31
N ILE A 98 6.35 -12.60 -10.23
CA ILE A 98 7.71 -12.08 -9.97
C ILE A 98 8.17 -12.47 -8.57
N ASN A 99 7.30 -12.37 -7.58
CA ASN A 99 7.59 -12.72 -6.19
C ASN A 99 7.74 -14.24 -5.96
N GLN A 100 7.21 -15.09 -6.84
CA GLN A 100 7.29 -16.55 -6.74
C GLN A 100 8.59 -17.12 -7.34
N ASN A 101 9.43 -16.32 -7.97
CA ASN A 101 10.67 -16.80 -8.58
C ASN A 101 11.70 -17.20 -7.51
N VAL A 102 12.55 -18.18 -7.88
CA VAL A 102 13.43 -19.01 -7.03
C VAL A 102 14.28 -18.24 -5.98
N ILE A 103 14.65 -17.01 -6.25
CA ILE A 103 15.43 -16.18 -5.32
C ILE A 103 14.56 -15.67 -4.16
N ALA A 104 13.29 -15.37 -4.42
CA ALA A 104 12.33 -15.00 -3.40
C ALA A 104 11.98 -16.18 -2.47
N GLN A 105 11.98 -17.41 -2.97
CA GLN A 105 11.72 -18.60 -2.16
C GLN A 105 12.84 -18.87 -1.14
N ALA A 106 14.11 -18.70 -1.51
CA ALA A 106 15.22 -18.85 -0.57
C ALA A 106 15.19 -17.79 0.54
N SER A 107 14.91 -16.53 0.19
CA SER A 107 14.77 -15.45 1.19
C SER A 107 13.52 -15.64 2.06
N GLN A 108 12.40 -16.14 1.50
CA GLN A 108 11.20 -16.47 2.26
C GLN A 108 11.40 -17.62 3.25
N PHE A 109 12.26 -18.59 2.95
CA PHE A 109 12.60 -19.65 3.90
C PHE A 109 13.33 -19.09 5.12
N PHE A 110 14.30 -18.21 4.92
CA PHE A 110 15.00 -17.51 6.01
C PHE A 110 14.08 -16.54 6.77
N LEU A 111 13.23 -15.80 6.07
CA LEU A 111 12.23 -14.92 6.67
C LEU A 111 11.19 -15.73 7.45
N LYS A 112 10.72 -16.86 6.92
CA LYS A 112 9.77 -17.73 7.59
C LYS A 112 10.35 -18.37 8.85
N ALA A 113 11.60 -18.81 8.81
CA ALA A 113 12.34 -19.29 9.99
C ALA A 113 12.54 -18.16 11.03
N TRP A 114 12.82 -16.94 10.57
CA TRP A 114 12.98 -15.77 11.43
C TRP A 114 11.63 -15.34 12.03
N TYR A 115 10.51 -15.35 11.24
CA TYR A 115 9.16 -15.09 11.74
C TYR A 115 8.64 -16.20 12.67
N GLN A 116 8.97 -17.48 12.42
CA GLN A 116 8.59 -18.58 13.31
C GLN A 116 9.30 -18.52 14.67
N ASN A 117 10.51 -17.95 14.73
CA ASN A 117 11.19 -17.67 15.99
C ASN A 117 10.62 -16.44 16.74
N ARG A 118 9.84 -15.59 16.08
CA ARG A 118 9.00 -14.56 16.71
C ARG A 118 7.64 -15.16 17.11
N LYS A 119 7.64 -16.12 18.04
CA LYS A 119 6.39 -16.67 18.60
C LYS A 119 5.52 -15.52 19.09
N ASN A 120 4.21 -15.60 18.80
CA ASN A 120 3.17 -14.75 19.36
C ASN A 120 3.12 -14.94 20.89
N SER A 121 4.08 -14.36 21.59
CA SER A 121 4.01 -14.19 23.03
C SER A 121 3.24 -12.90 23.32
N ILE A 122 2.60 -12.81 24.49
CA ILE A 122 1.87 -11.60 24.93
C ILE A 122 2.79 -10.37 24.89
N SER A 123 4.08 -10.56 25.20
CA SER A 123 5.11 -9.51 25.09
C SER A 123 5.50 -9.18 23.63
N GLY A 124 5.54 -10.19 22.74
CA GLY A 124 5.77 -9.98 21.29
C GLY A 124 4.61 -9.27 20.60
N SER A 125 3.38 -9.60 20.97
CA SER A 125 2.18 -8.91 20.47
C SER A 125 2.15 -7.45 20.92
N ARG A 126 2.49 -7.15 22.17
CA ARG A 126 2.61 -5.76 22.65
C ARG A 126 3.69 -4.98 21.90
N LYS A 127 4.85 -5.59 21.63
CA LYS A 127 5.94 -4.97 20.88
C LYS A 127 5.53 -4.73 19.41
N ASN A 128 4.88 -5.68 18.76
CA ASN A 128 4.38 -5.52 17.40
C ASN A 128 3.28 -4.46 17.30
N ILE A 129 2.40 -4.36 18.30
CA ILE A 129 1.40 -3.30 18.40
C ILE A 129 2.07 -1.95 18.63
N ALA A 130 3.05 -1.85 19.55
CA ALA A 130 3.82 -0.62 19.78
C ALA A 130 4.56 -0.18 18.50
N GLU A 131 5.27 -1.07 17.82
CA GLU A 131 5.95 -0.78 16.55
C GLU A 131 4.98 -0.33 15.45
N HIS A 132 3.73 -0.80 15.44
CA HIS A 132 2.70 -0.37 14.49
C HIS A 132 2.09 0.99 14.82
N TYR A 133 2.02 1.35 16.11
CA TYR A 133 1.48 2.63 16.60
C TYR A 133 2.57 3.64 17.02
N ASP A 134 3.86 3.27 16.94
CA ASP A 134 4.98 4.19 17.20
C ASP A 134 5.16 5.25 16.10
N LEU A 135 4.40 5.14 15.01
CA LEU A 135 4.28 6.20 14.03
C LEU A 135 3.52 7.37 14.68
N SER A 136 4.06 8.58 14.55
CA SER A 136 3.48 9.76 15.19
C SER A 136 2.06 10.08 14.68
N ASN A 137 1.23 10.74 15.50
CA ASN A 137 -0.07 11.22 15.04
C ASN A 137 0.04 12.12 13.80
N ASP A 138 1.15 12.83 13.64
CA ASP A 138 1.38 13.67 12.46
C ASP A 138 1.53 12.84 11.18
N PHE A 139 2.12 11.64 11.28
CA PHE A 139 2.14 10.70 10.16
C PHE A 139 0.72 10.26 9.75
N PHE A 140 -0.13 9.90 10.71
CA PHE A 140 -1.50 9.46 10.43
C PHE A 140 -2.37 10.59 9.86
N LYS A 141 -2.16 11.83 10.27
CA LYS A 141 -2.85 13.02 9.73
C LYS A 141 -2.54 13.27 8.24
N LEU A 142 -1.47 12.69 7.69
CA LEU A 142 -1.14 12.84 6.27
C LEU A 142 -2.16 12.15 5.35
N PHE A 143 -2.87 11.14 5.83
CA PHE A 143 -3.75 10.33 4.98
C PHE A 143 -5.09 9.93 5.62
N LEU A 144 -5.30 10.17 6.92
CA LEU A 144 -6.58 9.96 7.57
C LEU A 144 -7.40 11.25 7.61
N ASP A 145 -8.72 11.09 7.83
CA ASP A 145 -9.64 12.19 8.11
C ASP A 145 -9.33 12.85 9.47
N PRO A 146 -9.89 14.04 9.76
CA PRO A 146 -9.63 14.75 11.02
C PRO A 146 -9.99 13.96 12.30
N SER A 147 -10.92 13.00 12.22
CA SER A 147 -11.27 12.12 13.34
C SER A 147 -10.30 10.95 13.52
N LEU A 148 -9.27 10.85 12.68
CA LEU A 148 -8.28 9.79 12.65
C LEU A 148 -8.90 8.37 12.59
N MET A 149 -9.98 8.22 11.82
CA MET A 149 -10.66 6.95 11.66
C MET A 149 -9.81 6.00 10.78
N TYR A 150 -9.09 5.08 11.40
CA TYR A 150 -8.13 4.19 10.73
C TYR A 150 -8.76 3.02 9.97
N SER A 151 -10.02 2.68 10.23
CA SER A 151 -10.76 1.69 9.46
C SER A 151 -11.41 2.32 8.23
N SER A 152 -11.67 1.51 7.17
CA SER A 152 -12.22 2.01 5.91
C SER A 152 -13.50 2.83 6.11
N ALA A 153 -13.63 3.90 5.33
CA ALA A 153 -14.83 4.73 5.27
C ALA A 153 -15.92 4.10 4.37
N VAL A 154 -17.11 4.66 4.39
CA VAL A 154 -18.24 4.25 3.53
C VAL A 154 -18.53 5.39 2.56
N PHE A 155 -18.24 5.19 1.28
CA PHE A 155 -18.50 6.14 0.22
C PHE A 155 -19.83 5.78 -0.48
N GLU A 156 -20.80 6.69 -0.47
CA GLU A 156 -22.04 6.51 -1.25
C GLU A 156 -21.88 6.96 -2.71
N ASN A 157 -20.94 7.85 -2.96
CA ASN A 157 -20.62 8.32 -4.30
C ASN A 157 -19.15 8.76 -4.38
N GLU A 158 -18.63 8.93 -5.59
CA GLU A 158 -17.22 9.26 -5.87
C GLU A 158 -16.82 10.70 -5.48
N ASN A 159 -17.77 11.57 -5.21
CA ASN A 159 -17.50 12.97 -4.85
C ASN A 159 -17.34 13.20 -3.35
N MET A 160 -17.60 12.18 -2.52
CA MET A 160 -17.45 12.30 -1.07
C MET A 160 -15.99 12.44 -0.68
N THR A 161 -15.71 13.35 0.23
CA THR A 161 -14.42 13.42 0.92
C THR A 161 -14.26 12.24 1.90
N LEU A 162 -13.02 11.95 2.30
CA LEU A 162 -12.74 10.91 3.28
C LEU A 162 -13.42 11.22 4.64
N GLU A 163 -13.50 12.49 5.03
CA GLU A 163 -14.17 12.94 6.24
C GLU A 163 -15.67 12.64 6.18
N GLU A 164 -16.37 13.07 5.12
CA GLU A 164 -17.79 12.80 4.93
C GLU A 164 -18.09 11.28 4.91
N ALA A 165 -17.26 10.50 4.25
CA ALA A 165 -17.40 9.05 4.19
C ALA A 165 -17.13 8.37 5.54
N SER A 166 -16.22 8.92 6.36
CA SER A 166 -15.96 8.46 7.72
C SER A 166 -17.11 8.82 8.67
N ASP A 167 -17.68 10.02 8.52
CA ASP A 167 -18.85 10.45 9.29
C ASP A 167 -20.08 9.62 8.94
N LEU A 168 -20.31 9.37 7.64
CA LEU A 168 -21.39 8.50 7.20
C LEU A 168 -21.29 7.09 7.80
N LYS A 169 -20.08 6.52 7.86
CA LYS A 169 -19.86 5.23 8.52
C LYS A 169 -20.28 5.24 9.98
N LYS A 170 -19.85 6.28 10.73
CA LYS A 170 -20.19 6.45 12.14
C LYS A 170 -21.69 6.60 12.34
N GLU A 171 -22.34 7.37 11.48
CA GLU A 171 -23.79 7.55 11.47
C GLU A 171 -24.55 6.23 11.21
N ILE A 172 -24.11 5.44 10.20
CA ILE A 172 -24.68 4.12 9.90
C ILE A 172 -24.59 3.20 11.12
N ILE A 173 -23.45 3.21 11.83
CA ILE A 173 -23.27 2.39 13.03
C ILE A 173 -24.23 2.82 14.13
N CYS A 174 -24.30 4.12 14.43
CA CYS A 174 -25.22 4.65 15.45
C CYS A 174 -26.69 4.31 15.15
N LYS A 175 -27.10 4.44 13.87
CA LYS A 175 -28.46 4.06 13.43
C LYS A 175 -28.73 2.56 13.56
N LYS A 176 -27.77 1.72 13.18
CA LYS A 176 -27.91 0.26 13.33
C LYS A 176 -28.00 -0.19 14.76
N LEU A 177 -27.35 0.51 15.67
CA LEU A 177 -27.41 0.26 17.10
C LEU A 177 -28.70 0.84 17.73
N ASP A 178 -29.43 1.69 17.03
CA ASP A 178 -30.53 2.50 17.58
C ASP A 178 -30.09 3.25 18.85
N LEU A 179 -28.87 3.85 18.78
CA LEU A 179 -28.15 4.38 19.93
C LEU A 179 -28.92 5.55 20.60
N LYS A 180 -29.05 5.46 21.90
CA LYS A 180 -29.77 6.44 22.77
C LYS A 180 -28.84 6.98 23.85
N PRO A 181 -29.11 8.15 24.42
CA PRO A 181 -28.24 8.80 25.40
C PRO A 181 -27.93 8.00 26.67
N LEU A 182 -28.81 7.07 27.06
CA LEU A 182 -28.62 6.22 28.26
C LEU A 182 -28.06 4.82 27.97
N ASP A 183 -27.72 4.52 26.73
CA ASP A 183 -27.17 3.23 26.39
C ASP A 183 -25.73 3.07 26.87
N HIS A 184 -25.34 1.85 27.20
CA HIS A 184 -23.96 1.49 27.47
C HIS A 184 -23.38 0.82 26.23
N LEU A 185 -22.34 1.41 25.66
CA LEU A 185 -21.66 0.96 24.46
C LEU A 185 -20.25 0.44 24.79
N VAL A 186 -19.90 -0.69 24.23
CA VAL A 186 -18.53 -1.22 24.27
C VAL A 186 -17.93 -1.16 22.85
N GLU A 187 -16.83 -0.46 22.70
CA GLU A 187 -16.08 -0.39 21.45
C GLU A 187 -14.78 -1.17 21.60
N ILE A 188 -14.59 -2.19 20.72
CA ILE A 188 -13.36 -2.96 20.66
C ILE A 188 -12.49 -2.39 19.54
N GLY A 189 -11.31 -1.85 19.92
CA GLY A 189 -10.44 -1.16 18.98
C GLY A 189 -10.85 0.29 18.72
N SER A 190 -10.96 1.09 19.77
CA SER A 190 -11.42 2.50 19.71
C SER A 190 -10.49 3.44 18.95
N GLY A 191 -9.24 3.04 18.68
CA GLY A 191 -8.26 3.91 18.01
C GLY A 191 -8.08 5.22 18.76
N TRP A 192 -8.27 6.37 18.09
CA TRP A 192 -8.24 7.70 18.68
C TRP A 192 -9.59 8.15 19.26
N GLY A 193 -10.57 7.26 19.37
CA GLY A 193 -11.88 7.56 19.92
C GLY A 193 -12.83 8.28 18.96
N GLY A 194 -12.55 8.30 17.68
CA GLY A 194 -13.34 9.03 16.69
C GLY A 194 -14.81 8.62 16.66
N PHE A 195 -15.14 7.34 16.85
CA PHE A 195 -16.54 6.89 16.94
C PHE A 195 -17.21 7.33 18.25
N ALA A 196 -16.52 7.16 19.38
CA ALA A 196 -17.05 7.55 20.69
C ALA A 196 -17.35 9.07 20.73
N ILE A 197 -16.44 9.91 20.20
CA ILE A 197 -16.63 11.35 20.10
C ILE A 197 -17.85 11.68 19.22
N TYR A 198 -17.98 11.04 18.07
CA TYR A 198 -19.12 11.24 17.16
C TYR A 198 -20.45 10.87 17.85
N ALA A 199 -20.51 9.71 18.50
CA ALA A 199 -21.70 9.24 19.22
C ALA A 199 -22.08 10.19 20.34
N ALA A 200 -21.12 10.71 21.11
CA ALA A 200 -21.38 11.69 22.17
C ALA A 200 -21.95 13.01 21.61
N GLN A 201 -21.38 13.49 20.50
CA GLN A 201 -21.78 14.78 19.91
C GLN A 201 -23.16 14.72 19.24
N HIS A 202 -23.47 13.64 18.53
CA HIS A 202 -24.67 13.55 17.69
C HIS A 202 -25.84 12.80 18.33
N TYR A 203 -25.56 11.91 19.29
CA TYR A 203 -26.56 11.05 19.93
C TYR A 203 -26.68 11.34 21.45
N GLY A 204 -25.91 12.29 21.99
CA GLY A 204 -25.91 12.61 23.41
C GLY A 204 -25.41 11.44 24.28
N TRP A 205 -24.72 10.49 23.71
CA TRP A 205 -24.16 9.37 24.45
C TRP A 205 -23.06 9.89 25.39
N GLY A 206 -23.23 9.63 26.68
CA GLY A 206 -22.33 10.13 27.73
C GLY A 206 -21.57 9.00 28.44
N GLY A 207 -21.10 8.01 27.69
CA GLY A 207 -20.48 6.75 28.08
C GLY A 207 -19.55 6.73 29.26
#